data_71cf2f6cdef8bb693f108c672613fd3b
#
_entry.id   71cf2f6cdef8bb693f108c672613fd3b
#
_cell.length_a   1.000
_cell.length_b   1.000
_cell.length_c   1.000
_cell.angle_alpha   90.00
_cell.angle_beta   90.00
_cell.angle_gamma   90.00
#
_symmetry.space_group_name_H-M   'P 1'
#
loop_
_entity.id
_entity.type
_entity.pdbx_description
1 polymer ?
#
loop_
_entity_poly.entity_id
_entity_poly.type
_entity_poly.pdbx_seq_one_letter_code
_entity_poly.pdbx_strand_id
1 'polypeptide(L)'
;MGFFEEVVNAARACEDAAVKSLVLGWHSSVIVAADGRWGLGCVPDSLKEPHRAREEHTALLLGGSLVRLAELIVSPFPQEFAAATAACAALMPFPDGGFRMDAVLPCARGDKVAVLGYEREALSLMRDWGWKTAVFDDLRRGPDCFPQNEFPAGARSADWVWLTFEAARDRWLPSTADILKEKKGCFLQGPGLPWLRESFAALGVTHLVAPRMTGDAETLRARIAVGGSPWLSPEVEWRIYPGQ
;
A
#
# COMPACT_ATOMS: atom_id res chain seq x y z
N MET A 1 14.12 -0.27 16.97
CA MET A 1 14.12 -0.79 15.60
C MET A 1 13.08 -0.01 14.82
N GLY A 2 13.44 0.56 13.70
CA GLY A 2 12.49 1.33 12.87
C GLY A 2 11.56 0.39 12.10
N PHE A 3 10.36 0.85 11.74
CA PHE A 3 9.38 0.07 10.99
C PHE A 3 9.98 -0.59 9.72
N PHE A 4 10.75 0.14 8.93
CA PHE A 4 11.37 -0.42 7.73
C PHE A 4 12.48 -1.44 8.01
N GLU A 5 13.22 -1.30 9.12
CA GLU A 5 14.18 -2.33 9.54
C GLU A 5 13.47 -3.65 9.85
N GLU A 6 12.29 -3.57 10.46
CA GLU A 6 11.45 -4.73 10.74
C GLU A 6 10.96 -5.40 9.46
N VAL A 7 10.48 -4.61 8.47
CA VAL A 7 10.09 -5.12 7.15
C VAL A 7 11.26 -5.82 6.44
N VAL A 8 12.45 -5.20 6.43
CA VAL A 8 13.65 -5.78 5.80
C VAL A 8 14.08 -7.07 6.50
N ASN A 9 14.05 -7.10 7.83
CA ASN A 9 14.42 -8.30 8.59
C ASN A 9 13.43 -9.44 8.35
N ALA A 10 12.13 -9.13 8.29
CA ALA A 10 11.11 -10.13 7.95
C ALA A 10 11.29 -10.66 6.52
N ALA A 11 11.60 -9.79 5.56
CA ALA A 11 11.87 -10.20 4.17
C ALA A 11 13.09 -11.10 4.07
N ARG A 12 14.17 -10.80 4.82
CA ARG A 12 15.38 -11.65 4.87
C ARG A 12 15.16 -13.02 5.49
N ALA A 13 14.15 -13.17 6.32
CA ALA A 13 13.77 -14.45 6.91
C ALA A 13 12.93 -15.34 5.96
N CYS A 14 12.43 -14.79 4.86
CA CYS A 14 11.68 -15.54 3.86
C CYS A 14 12.58 -16.31 2.90
N GLU A 15 12.06 -17.38 2.32
CA GLU A 15 12.72 -18.07 1.20
C GLU A 15 12.80 -17.14 0.00
N ASP A 16 14.03 -16.93 -0.50
CA ASP A 16 14.28 -16.04 -1.65
C ASP A 16 13.95 -16.71 -2.98
N ALA A 17 13.66 -15.94 -3.99
CA ALA A 17 13.49 -16.41 -5.36
C ALA A 17 13.96 -15.36 -6.36
N ALA A 18 14.44 -15.84 -7.51
CA ALA A 18 14.78 -14.98 -8.63
C ALA A 18 13.54 -14.31 -9.20
N VAL A 19 13.66 -13.06 -9.61
CA VAL A 19 12.60 -12.32 -10.29
C VAL A 19 12.54 -12.74 -11.75
N LYS A 20 11.39 -13.24 -12.18
CA LYS A 20 11.11 -13.58 -13.59
C LYS A 20 10.72 -12.35 -14.38
N SER A 21 9.89 -11.48 -13.80
CA SER A 21 9.49 -10.22 -14.43
C SER A 21 9.12 -9.16 -13.38
N LEU A 22 9.42 -7.91 -13.70
CA LEU A 22 9.00 -6.72 -12.96
C LEU A 22 8.47 -5.70 -13.96
N VAL A 23 7.28 -5.19 -13.68
CA VAL A 23 6.70 -4.05 -14.40
C VAL A 23 6.48 -2.91 -13.42
N LEU A 24 6.97 -1.74 -13.78
CA LEU A 24 6.75 -0.48 -13.06
C LEU A 24 5.77 0.35 -13.88
N GLY A 25 4.50 0.32 -13.51
CA GLY A 25 3.45 1.11 -14.15
C GLY A 25 3.37 2.52 -13.56
N TRP A 26 2.31 3.25 -13.91
CA TRP A 26 2.11 4.64 -13.46
C TRP A 26 1.70 4.75 -11.98
N HIS A 27 0.86 3.84 -11.50
CA HIS A 27 0.29 3.88 -10.15
C HIS A 27 0.62 2.63 -9.34
N SER A 28 1.04 1.58 -10.00
CA SER A 28 1.30 0.28 -9.39
C SER A 28 2.44 -0.42 -10.08
N SER A 29 3.12 -1.28 -9.37
CA SER A 29 4.10 -2.21 -9.90
C SER A 29 3.62 -3.64 -9.72
N VAL A 30 4.08 -4.56 -10.55
CA VAL A 30 3.82 -5.98 -10.38
C VAL A 30 5.11 -6.77 -10.59
N ILE A 31 5.36 -7.71 -9.70
CA ILE A 31 6.48 -8.63 -9.76
C ILE A 31 5.96 -10.07 -9.88
N VAL A 32 6.63 -10.87 -10.67
CA VAL A 32 6.43 -12.32 -10.75
C VAL A 32 7.78 -12.98 -10.55
N ALA A 33 7.87 -13.88 -9.58
CA ALA A 33 9.09 -14.64 -9.30
C ALA A 33 9.13 -15.93 -10.11
N ALA A 34 10.33 -16.55 -10.19
CA ALA A 34 10.56 -17.77 -10.95
C ALA A 34 9.80 -18.98 -10.37
N ASP A 35 9.49 -18.96 -9.08
CA ASP A 35 8.70 -19.99 -8.38
C ASP A 35 7.18 -19.78 -8.47
N GLY A 36 6.74 -18.73 -9.18
CA GLY A 36 5.32 -18.41 -9.38
C GLY A 36 4.73 -17.46 -8.34
N ARG A 37 5.46 -17.12 -7.25
CA ARG A 37 5.01 -16.05 -6.35
C ARG A 37 4.88 -14.74 -7.11
N TRP A 38 3.95 -13.93 -6.71
CA TRP A 38 3.68 -12.61 -7.30
C TRP A 38 3.42 -11.59 -6.21
N GLY A 39 3.63 -10.33 -6.52
CA GLY A 39 3.29 -9.22 -5.64
C GLY A 39 2.93 -7.98 -6.44
N LEU A 40 1.99 -7.23 -5.91
CA LEU A 40 1.57 -5.94 -6.42
C LEU A 40 2.12 -4.86 -5.50
N GLY A 41 2.79 -3.87 -6.05
CA GLY A 41 3.39 -2.76 -5.31
C GLY A 41 2.76 -1.42 -5.64
N CYS A 42 2.96 -0.43 -4.78
CA CYS A 42 2.55 0.95 -5.01
C CYS A 42 3.67 1.75 -5.67
N VAL A 43 3.33 2.53 -6.67
CA VAL A 43 4.21 3.58 -7.21
C VAL A 43 3.78 4.89 -6.57
N PRO A 44 4.61 5.47 -5.69
CA PRO A 44 4.23 6.70 -5.02
C PRO A 44 4.20 7.87 -6.00
N ASP A 45 3.14 8.65 -5.92
CA ASP A 45 3.06 9.92 -6.60
C ASP A 45 4.06 10.91 -5.98
N SER A 46 4.92 11.50 -6.78
CA SER A 46 5.87 12.51 -6.33
C SER A 46 6.08 13.59 -7.38
N LEU A 47 5.83 14.84 -6.99
CA LEU A 47 6.22 16.01 -7.79
C LEU A 47 7.70 16.35 -7.63
N LYS A 48 8.33 15.91 -6.54
CA LYS A 48 9.69 16.32 -6.16
C LYS A 48 10.76 15.41 -6.76
N GLU A 49 10.43 14.12 -6.93
CA GLU A 49 11.37 13.14 -7.42
C GLU A 49 10.91 12.62 -8.78
N PRO A 50 11.76 12.66 -9.81
CA PRO A 50 11.43 12.06 -11.10
C PRO A 50 11.27 10.56 -10.93
N HIS A 51 10.39 9.97 -11.74
CA HIS A 51 10.21 8.52 -11.83
C HIS A 51 11.49 7.87 -12.37
N ARG A 52 12.46 7.64 -11.50
CA ARG A 52 13.74 7.00 -11.80
C ARG A 52 14.20 6.11 -10.65
N ALA A 53 15.06 5.18 -10.96
CA ALA A 53 15.87 4.45 -10.00
C ALA A 53 17.31 4.97 -10.04
N ARG A 54 18.10 4.62 -9.04
CA ARG A 54 19.55 4.82 -9.11
C ARG A 54 20.16 3.91 -10.17
N GLU A 55 21.12 4.42 -10.94
CA GLU A 55 21.77 3.65 -12.01
C GLU A 55 22.44 2.37 -11.47
N GLU A 56 23.03 2.45 -10.29
CA GLU A 56 23.65 1.31 -9.58
C GLU A 56 22.66 0.20 -9.25
N HIS A 57 21.36 0.48 -9.16
CA HIS A 57 20.30 -0.49 -8.90
C HIS A 57 19.62 -1.03 -10.17
N THR A 58 19.99 -0.53 -11.35
CA THR A 58 19.35 -0.94 -12.61
C THR A 58 19.46 -2.45 -12.83
N ALA A 59 20.65 -3.03 -12.63
CA ALA A 59 20.85 -4.46 -12.77
C ALA A 59 20.00 -5.29 -11.79
N LEU A 60 19.83 -4.79 -10.56
CA LEU A 60 18.99 -5.41 -9.54
C LEU A 60 17.50 -5.38 -9.95
N LEU A 61 17.04 -4.26 -10.48
CA LEU A 61 15.66 -4.12 -10.96
C LEU A 61 15.37 -5.00 -12.18
N LEU A 62 16.36 -5.21 -13.03
CA LEU A 62 16.22 -6.03 -14.25
C LEU A 62 16.31 -7.53 -14.02
N GLY A 63 16.90 -8.01 -12.93
CA GLY A 63 17.12 -9.44 -12.76
C GLY A 63 17.57 -9.85 -11.35
N GLY A 64 17.17 -9.12 -10.33
CA GLY A 64 17.50 -9.43 -8.94
C GLY A 64 16.65 -10.55 -8.35
N SER A 65 16.75 -10.69 -7.03
CA SER A 65 15.90 -11.59 -6.24
C SER A 65 14.90 -10.80 -5.40
N LEU A 66 13.86 -11.48 -4.92
CA LEU A 66 12.81 -10.86 -4.13
C LEU A 66 13.37 -10.20 -2.86
N VAL A 67 14.24 -10.88 -2.12
CA VAL A 67 14.84 -10.35 -0.88
C VAL A 67 15.67 -9.10 -1.17
N ARG A 68 16.51 -9.15 -2.20
CA ARG A 68 17.34 -7.99 -2.59
C ARG A 68 16.50 -6.79 -3.03
N LEU A 69 15.40 -7.03 -3.72
CA LEU A 69 14.48 -5.94 -4.09
C LEU A 69 13.73 -5.39 -2.86
N ALA A 70 13.28 -6.25 -1.93
CA ALA A 70 12.62 -5.83 -0.72
C ALA A 70 13.50 -4.91 0.16
N GLU A 71 14.82 -5.08 0.14
CA GLU A 71 15.77 -4.20 0.83
C GLU A 71 15.71 -2.74 0.34
N LEU A 72 15.23 -2.50 -0.87
CA LEU A 72 15.05 -1.15 -1.42
C LEU A 72 13.84 -0.39 -0.84
N ILE A 73 13.09 -0.96 0.10
CA ILE A 73 11.90 -0.31 0.70
C ILE A 73 12.24 0.99 1.45
N VAL A 74 13.49 1.16 1.85
CA VAL A 74 13.98 2.39 2.47
C VAL A 74 14.42 3.45 1.46
N SER A 75 14.38 3.13 0.17
CA SER A 75 14.84 4.04 -0.89
C SER A 75 13.92 5.24 -1.04
N PRO A 76 14.46 6.45 -1.23
CA PRO A 76 13.68 7.62 -1.56
C PRO A 76 13.21 7.62 -3.03
N PHE A 77 13.77 6.77 -3.89
CA PHE A 77 13.44 6.73 -5.31
C PHE A 77 12.13 5.96 -5.56
N PRO A 78 11.13 6.57 -6.23
CA PRO A 78 9.81 5.98 -6.42
C PRO A 78 9.83 4.58 -7.06
N GLN A 79 10.65 4.35 -8.09
CA GLN A 79 10.71 3.04 -8.75
C GLN A 79 11.35 1.96 -7.87
N GLU A 80 12.36 2.32 -7.09
CA GLU A 80 12.99 1.39 -6.15
C GLU A 80 12.01 1.01 -5.05
N PHE A 81 11.28 1.98 -4.50
CA PHE A 81 10.23 1.74 -3.53
C PHE A 81 9.10 0.89 -4.11
N ALA A 82 8.66 1.18 -5.35
CA ALA A 82 7.63 0.41 -6.03
C ALA A 82 8.02 -1.06 -6.25
N ALA A 83 9.26 -1.31 -6.69
CA ALA A 83 9.80 -2.66 -6.84
C ALA A 83 9.88 -3.37 -5.47
N ALA A 84 10.36 -2.65 -4.45
CA ALA A 84 10.50 -3.19 -3.09
C ALA A 84 9.16 -3.56 -2.47
N THR A 85 8.14 -2.72 -2.60
CA THR A 85 6.80 -3.02 -2.06
C THR A 85 6.17 -4.22 -2.78
N ALA A 86 6.34 -4.36 -4.09
CA ALA A 86 5.92 -5.54 -4.83
C ALA A 86 6.66 -6.81 -4.36
N ALA A 87 7.96 -6.71 -4.13
CA ALA A 87 8.75 -7.83 -3.62
C ALA A 87 8.35 -8.22 -2.18
N CYS A 88 8.10 -7.25 -1.31
CA CYS A 88 7.59 -7.50 0.04
C CYS A 88 6.23 -8.23 0.02
N ALA A 89 5.31 -7.83 -0.85
CA ALA A 89 4.02 -8.49 -1.00
C ALA A 89 4.16 -9.93 -1.52
N ALA A 90 5.13 -10.19 -2.41
CA ALA A 90 5.43 -11.54 -2.91
C ALA A 90 6.08 -12.45 -1.85
N LEU A 91 6.95 -11.89 -1.00
CA LEU A 91 7.64 -12.61 0.08
C LEU A 91 6.72 -12.91 1.26
N MET A 92 5.85 -11.97 1.60
CA MET A 92 4.98 -12.01 2.78
C MET A 92 3.52 -11.83 2.35
N PRO A 93 2.96 -12.81 1.60
CA PRO A 93 1.60 -12.70 1.08
C PRO A 93 0.56 -12.77 2.19
N PHE A 94 -0.58 -12.15 1.96
CA PHE A 94 -1.72 -12.27 2.83
C PHE A 94 -2.26 -13.71 2.82
N PRO A 95 -2.73 -14.24 3.97
CA PRO A 95 -3.31 -15.57 4.03
C PRO A 95 -4.60 -15.66 3.21
N ASP A 96 -4.98 -16.86 2.86
CA ASP A 96 -6.32 -17.09 2.33
C ASP A 96 -7.39 -16.68 3.34
N GLY A 97 -8.40 -15.97 2.86
CA GLY A 97 -9.46 -15.45 3.72
C GLY A 97 -9.65 -13.93 3.55
N GLY A 98 -9.86 -13.24 4.67
CA GLY A 98 -10.29 -11.84 4.67
C GLY A 98 -11.73 -11.66 4.19
N PHE A 99 -12.29 -10.50 4.41
CA PHE A 99 -13.65 -10.14 4.01
C PHE A 99 -13.60 -9.31 2.72
N ARG A 100 -14.54 -9.52 1.83
CA ARG A 100 -14.70 -8.62 0.68
C ARG A 100 -14.99 -7.20 1.18
N MET A 101 -14.40 -6.21 0.53
CA MET A 101 -14.55 -4.81 0.94
C MET A 101 -16.01 -4.33 0.96
N ASP A 102 -16.86 -4.88 0.08
CA ASP A 102 -18.29 -4.57 -0.03
C ASP A 102 -19.18 -5.29 1.00
N ALA A 103 -18.64 -6.27 1.72
CA ALA A 103 -19.43 -7.13 2.60
C ALA A 103 -19.44 -6.69 4.07
N VAL A 104 -18.35 -6.16 4.60
CA VAL A 104 -18.25 -5.82 6.03
C VAL A 104 -17.37 -4.59 6.22
N LEU A 105 -18.02 -3.48 6.53
CA LEU A 105 -17.31 -2.27 6.96
C LEU A 105 -17.70 -1.96 8.40
N PRO A 106 -16.70 -1.81 9.29
CA PRO A 106 -16.98 -1.50 10.69
C PRO A 106 -17.39 -0.03 10.92
N CYS A 107 -17.24 0.83 9.89
CA CYS A 107 -17.61 2.24 9.99
C CYS A 107 -19.11 2.43 9.77
N ALA A 108 -19.72 3.25 10.60
CA ALA A 108 -21.13 3.63 10.45
C ALA A 108 -21.32 4.72 9.40
N ARG A 109 -22.52 4.79 8.83
CA ARG A 109 -22.91 5.89 7.96
C ARG A 109 -22.80 7.22 8.70
N GLY A 110 -22.07 8.18 8.12
CA GLY A 110 -21.85 9.50 8.72
C GLY A 110 -20.62 9.60 9.60
N ASP A 111 -19.89 8.50 9.83
CA ASP A 111 -18.59 8.54 10.49
C ASP A 111 -17.62 9.45 9.71
N LYS A 112 -16.79 10.16 10.45
CA LYS A 112 -15.74 11.02 9.90
C LYS A 112 -14.48 10.18 9.68
N VAL A 113 -13.96 10.22 8.45
CA VAL A 113 -12.75 9.48 8.06
C VAL A 113 -11.69 10.45 7.56
N ALA A 114 -10.53 10.49 8.23
CA ALA A 114 -9.35 11.18 7.73
C ALA A 114 -8.58 10.23 6.79
N VAL A 115 -8.42 10.64 5.54
CA VAL A 115 -7.77 9.82 4.50
C VAL A 115 -6.43 10.45 4.15
N LEU A 116 -5.33 9.72 4.31
CA LEU A 116 -4.00 10.15 3.87
C LEU A 116 -3.62 9.43 2.58
N GLY A 117 -3.36 10.23 1.54
CA GLY A 117 -3.18 9.79 0.17
C GLY A 117 -4.50 9.74 -0.61
N TYR A 118 -4.40 10.03 -1.90
CA TYR A 118 -5.56 10.11 -2.79
C TYR A 118 -5.68 8.85 -3.65
N GLU A 119 -6.66 8.01 -3.37
CA GLU A 119 -7.04 6.88 -4.21
C GLU A 119 -8.50 7.07 -4.66
N ARG A 120 -8.70 7.44 -5.92
CA ARG A 120 -9.99 7.85 -6.48
C ARG A 120 -11.08 6.79 -6.28
N GLU A 121 -10.74 5.54 -6.55
CA GLU A 121 -11.66 4.41 -6.50
C GLU A 121 -12.09 4.12 -5.06
N ALA A 122 -11.15 4.11 -4.13
CA ALA A 122 -11.45 3.94 -2.71
C ALA A 122 -12.32 5.09 -2.17
N LEU A 123 -12.02 6.33 -2.55
CA LEU A 123 -12.81 7.50 -2.15
C LEU A 123 -14.23 7.47 -2.72
N SER A 124 -14.42 6.92 -3.93
CA SER A 124 -15.76 6.73 -4.50
C SER A 124 -16.57 5.75 -3.66
N LEU A 125 -15.99 4.60 -3.31
CA LEU A 125 -16.63 3.61 -2.44
C LEU A 125 -16.98 4.20 -1.06
N MET A 126 -16.07 4.96 -0.43
CA MET A 126 -16.33 5.60 0.87
C MET A 126 -17.54 6.55 0.81
N ARG A 127 -17.69 7.30 -0.28
CA ARG A 127 -18.85 8.18 -0.50
C ARG A 127 -20.15 7.37 -0.66
N ASP A 128 -20.11 6.28 -1.41
CA ASP A 128 -21.27 5.39 -1.59
C ASP A 128 -21.71 4.76 -0.27
N TRP A 129 -20.76 4.49 0.63
CA TRP A 129 -21.04 4.02 2.00
C TRP A 129 -21.57 5.13 2.93
N GLY A 130 -21.53 6.39 2.48
CA GLY A 130 -22.02 7.54 3.21
C GLY A 130 -21.08 8.04 4.30
N TRP A 131 -19.78 7.80 4.17
CA TRP A 131 -18.75 8.34 5.07
C TRP A 131 -18.47 9.80 4.76
N LYS A 132 -18.07 10.54 5.79
CA LYS A 132 -17.62 11.93 5.67
C LYS A 132 -16.11 11.95 5.60
N THR A 133 -15.55 12.02 4.39
CA THR A 133 -14.10 11.97 4.17
C THR A 133 -13.48 13.36 4.15
N ALA A 134 -12.31 13.50 4.81
CA ALA A 134 -11.36 14.60 4.61
C ALA A 134 -10.06 13.99 4.08
N VAL A 135 -9.64 14.41 2.89
CA VAL A 135 -8.48 13.84 2.19
C VAL A 135 -7.27 14.74 2.40
N PHE A 136 -6.14 14.16 2.73
CA PHE A 136 -4.87 14.87 2.94
C PHE A 136 -3.88 14.40 1.87
N ASP A 137 -3.63 15.28 0.90
CA ASP A 137 -2.78 14.98 -0.25
C ASP A 137 -2.20 16.27 -0.85
N ASP A 138 -0.88 16.31 -1.08
CA ASP A 138 -0.23 17.52 -1.61
C ASP A 138 -0.38 17.69 -3.12
N LEU A 139 -0.74 16.62 -3.83
CA LEU A 139 -0.84 16.60 -5.30
C LEU A 139 -2.25 16.91 -5.81
N ARG A 140 -3.25 16.72 -4.96
CA ARG A 140 -4.66 16.89 -5.32
C ARG A 140 -5.22 18.18 -4.74
N ARG A 141 -6.24 18.70 -5.42
CA ARG A 141 -6.96 19.91 -5.00
C ARG A 141 -8.46 19.64 -5.14
N GLY A 142 -9.21 20.12 -4.19
CA GLY A 142 -10.66 19.99 -4.17
C GLY A 142 -11.23 20.50 -2.85
N PRO A 143 -12.57 20.60 -2.73
CA PRO A 143 -13.21 21.15 -1.54
C PRO A 143 -12.94 20.31 -0.28
N ASP A 144 -12.68 19.01 -0.43
CA ASP A 144 -12.43 18.08 0.67
C ASP A 144 -10.98 17.59 0.70
N CYS A 145 -10.07 18.27 -0.04
CA CYS A 145 -8.64 17.95 -0.08
C CYS A 145 -7.83 19.04 0.65
N PHE A 146 -7.00 18.60 1.57
CA PHE A 146 -6.16 19.43 2.44
C PHE A 146 -4.68 19.07 2.24
N PRO A 147 -3.75 19.97 2.58
CA PRO A 147 -2.32 19.65 2.59
C PRO A 147 -1.99 18.49 3.54
N GLN A 148 -1.03 17.65 3.16
CA GLN A 148 -0.64 16.51 4.00
C GLN A 148 -0.16 16.90 5.40
N ASN A 149 0.47 18.06 5.57
CA ASN A 149 0.94 18.53 6.86
C ASN A 149 -0.20 18.83 7.86
N GLU A 150 -1.45 18.97 7.40
CA GLU A 150 -2.64 19.12 8.23
C GLU A 150 -3.23 17.77 8.69
N PHE A 151 -2.74 16.65 8.15
CA PHE A 151 -3.26 15.31 8.46
C PHE A 151 -3.32 15.01 9.97
N PRO A 152 -2.30 15.31 10.82
CA PRO A 152 -2.38 15.01 12.25
C PRO A 152 -3.56 15.70 12.95
N ALA A 153 -3.89 16.93 12.54
CA ALA A 153 -5.04 17.66 13.08
C ALA A 153 -6.37 17.06 12.60
N GLY A 154 -6.45 16.73 11.31
CA GLY A 154 -7.60 16.05 10.73
C GLY A 154 -7.84 14.67 11.34
N ALA A 155 -6.79 13.88 11.51
CA ALA A 155 -6.86 12.56 12.13
C ALA A 155 -7.36 12.64 13.60
N ARG A 156 -6.92 13.63 14.39
CA ARG A 156 -7.44 13.82 15.75
C ARG A 156 -8.94 14.08 15.78
N SER A 157 -9.48 14.80 14.80
CA SER A 157 -10.90 15.16 14.73
C SER A 157 -11.79 14.10 14.09
N ALA A 158 -11.22 13.08 13.48
CA ALA A 158 -11.92 12.00 12.81
C ALA A 158 -12.25 10.84 13.75
N ASP A 159 -13.27 10.06 13.40
CA ASP A 159 -13.62 8.79 14.07
C ASP A 159 -12.69 7.65 13.63
N TRP A 160 -12.37 7.63 12.34
CA TRP A 160 -11.56 6.62 11.66
C TRP A 160 -10.44 7.26 10.87
N VAL A 161 -9.40 6.48 10.62
CA VAL A 161 -8.30 6.87 9.75
C VAL A 161 -8.14 5.85 8.64
N TRP A 162 -7.86 6.35 7.42
CA TRP A 162 -7.52 5.53 6.26
C TRP A 162 -6.20 6.00 5.68
N LEU A 163 -5.22 5.12 5.69
CA LEU A 163 -3.88 5.40 5.18
C LEU A 163 -3.62 4.59 3.91
N THR A 164 -3.05 5.20 2.89
CA THR A 164 -2.40 4.44 1.81
C THR A 164 -1.02 3.99 2.25
N PHE A 165 -0.47 2.92 1.66
CA PHE A 165 0.86 2.43 2.05
C PHE A 165 2.00 3.40 1.70
N GLU A 166 1.77 4.35 0.79
CA GLU A 166 2.68 5.49 0.59
C GLU A 166 2.95 6.27 1.86
N ALA A 167 1.97 6.36 2.75
CA ALA A 167 2.12 7.01 4.05
C ALA A 167 3.25 6.38 4.91
N ALA A 168 3.60 5.13 4.67
CA ALA A 168 4.74 4.50 5.33
C ALA A 168 6.07 5.08 4.82
N ARG A 169 6.22 5.29 3.49
CA ARG A 169 7.42 5.91 2.88
C ARG A 169 7.69 7.29 3.47
N ASP A 170 6.66 8.10 3.56
CA ASP A 170 6.76 9.48 4.05
C ASP A 170 6.78 9.58 5.59
N ARG A 171 6.94 8.43 6.27
CA ARG A 171 7.02 8.28 7.73
C ARG A 171 5.77 8.72 8.50
N TRP A 172 4.67 8.94 7.83
CA TRP A 172 3.41 9.30 8.49
C TRP A 172 2.92 8.19 9.43
N LEU A 173 3.00 6.92 8.99
CA LEU A 173 2.51 5.80 9.78
C LEU A 173 3.17 5.73 11.17
N PRO A 174 4.52 5.72 11.32
CA PRO A 174 5.14 5.71 12.65
C PRO A 174 4.90 7.01 13.42
N SER A 175 4.94 8.17 12.75
CA SER A 175 4.85 9.47 13.44
C SER A 175 3.45 9.79 13.98
N THR A 176 2.42 9.09 13.52
CA THR A 176 1.03 9.27 13.95
C THR A 176 0.49 8.12 14.78
N ALA A 177 1.31 7.12 15.11
CA ALA A 177 0.89 5.90 15.81
C ALA A 177 0.06 6.18 17.09
N ASP A 178 0.43 7.18 17.87
CA ASP A 178 -0.32 7.53 19.10
C ASP A 178 -1.73 8.03 18.75
N ILE A 179 -1.87 8.84 17.67
CA ILE A 179 -3.18 9.30 17.21
C ILE A 179 -4.03 8.12 16.74
N LEU A 180 -3.42 7.18 15.98
CA LEU A 180 -4.13 6.03 15.42
C LEU A 180 -4.73 5.13 16.50
N LYS A 181 -4.00 4.94 17.62
CA LYS A 181 -4.43 4.12 18.77
C LYS A 181 -5.66 4.67 19.48
N GLU A 182 -5.94 5.96 19.35
CA GLU A 182 -7.08 6.63 19.97
C GLU A 182 -8.37 6.57 19.12
N LYS A 183 -8.29 6.05 17.89
CA LYS A 183 -9.42 6.02 16.95
C LYS A 183 -10.30 4.78 17.14
N LYS A 184 -11.55 4.85 16.64
CA LYS A 184 -12.40 3.66 16.50
C LYS A 184 -11.71 2.57 15.67
N GLY A 185 -10.90 2.97 14.70
CA GLY A 185 -10.00 2.11 13.96
C GLY A 185 -9.21 2.84 12.88
N CYS A 186 -8.22 2.13 12.37
CA CYS A 186 -7.35 2.59 11.31
C CYS A 186 -7.23 1.52 10.23
N PHE A 187 -7.52 1.92 9.00
CA PHE A 187 -7.26 1.12 7.81
C PHE A 187 -5.89 1.49 7.23
N LEU A 188 -5.10 0.49 6.92
CA LEU A 188 -3.92 0.64 6.07
C LEU A 188 -4.15 -0.12 4.78
N GLN A 189 -4.19 0.61 3.67
CA GLN A 189 -4.52 0.09 2.37
C GLN A 189 -3.32 0.18 1.44
N GLY A 190 -3.14 -0.85 0.66
CA GLY A 190 -2.24 -0.71 -0.47
C GLY A 190 -2.08 -1.93 -1.30
N PRO A 191 -1.72 -1.71 -2.57
CA PRO A 191 -0.78 -2.64 -3.17
C PRO A 191 0.55 -2.50 -2.43
N GLY A 192 1.25 -3.62 -2.24
CA GLY A 192 2.59 -3.62 -1.64
C GLY A 192 2.66 -3.81 -0.13
N LEU A 193 1.53 -3.96 0.53
CA LEU A 193 1.51 -4.33 1.95
C LEU A 193 2.07 -5.74 2.15
N PRO A 194 3.10 -5.92 3.01
CA PRO A 194 3.48 -7.23 3.49
C PRO A 194 2.54 -7.72 4.59
N TRP A 195 2.41 -9.04 4.78
CA TRP A 195 1.69 -9.59 5.92
C TRP A 195 2.53 -9.51 7.19
N LEU A 196 2.53 -8.33 7.83
CA LEU A 196 3.20 -8.04 9.10
C LEU A 196 2.18 -7.53 10.13
N ARG A 197 1.18 -8.36 10.41
CA ARG A 197 0.00 -8.00 11.20
C ARG A 197 0.34 -7.38 12.56
N GLU A 198 1.25 -8.00 13.31
CA GLU A 198 1.63 -7.55 14.65
C GLU A 198 2.35 -6.21 14.62
N SER A 199 3.25 -6.02 13.65
CA SER A 199 3.99 -4.76 13.47
C SER A 199 3.04 -3.61 13.15
N PHE A 200 2.06 -3.84 12.29
CA PHE A 200 1.05 -2.83 11.97
C PHE A 200 0.11 -2.57 13.15
N ALA A 201 -0.32 -3.60 13.88
CA ALA A 201 -1.15 -3.45 15.07
C ALA A 201 -0.44 -2.64 16.16
N ALA A 202 0.87 -2.82 16.36
CA ALA A 202 1.67 -2.03 17.29
C ALA A 202 1.68 -0.53 16.95
N LEU A 203 1.49 -0.17 15.68
CA LEU A 203 1.35 1.20 15.19
C LEU A 203 -0.09 1.74 15.26
N GLY A 204 -1.07 0.95 15.72
CA GLY A 204 -2.48 1.35 15.81
C GLY A 204 -3.32 1.02 14.57
N VAL A 205 -2.79 0.27 13.62
CA VAL A 205 -3.56 -0.22 12.46
C VAL A 205 -4.47 -1.35 12.91
N THR A 206 -5.77 -1.22 12.68
CA THR A 206 -6.78 -2.23 13.06
C THR A 206 -7.29 -3.06 11.90
N HIS A 207 -7.11 -2.59 10.67
CA HIS A 207 -7.56 -3.26 9.47
C HIS A 207 -6.54 -3.09 8.35
N LEU A 208 -6.19 -4.17 7.69
CA LEU A 208 -5.35 -4.15 6.49
C LEU A 208 -6.24 -4.35 5.26
N VAL A 209 -6.06 -3.55 4.23
CA VAL A 209 -6.79 -3.64 2.97
C VAL A 209 -5.79 -3.98 1.88
N ALA A 210 -5.85 -5.20 1.39
CA ALA A 210 -4.86 -5.73 0.46
C ALA A 210 -5.49 -6.41 -0.76
N PRO A 211 -4.79 -6.40 -1.91
CA PRO A 211 -5.24 -7.07 -3.11
C PRO A 211 -5.03 -8.58 -3.00
N ARG A 212 -6.02 -9.36 -3.43
CA ARG A 212 -5.93 -10.79 -3.68
C ARG A 212 -6.05 -11.05 -5.17
N MET A 213 -5.14 -11.84 -5.74
CA MET A 213 -5.25 -12.26 -7.12
C MET A 213 -6.38 -13.28 -7.29
N THR A 214 -7.24 -13.04 -8.26
CA THR A 214 -8.35 -13.93 -8.64
C THR A 214 -8.24 -14.39 -10.10
N GLY A 215 -7.34 -13.78 -10.87
CA GLY A 215 -7.12 -14.05 -12.28
C GLY A 215 -5.67 -14.39 -12.61
N ASP A 216 -5.32 -14.19 -13.86
CA ASP A 216 -3.99 -14.48 -14.41
C ASP A 216 -3.00 -13.33 -14.16
N ALA A 217 -1.81 -13.67 -13.63
CA ALA A 217 -0.76 -12.71 -13.33
C ALA A 217 -0.21 -12.01 -14.59
N GLU A 218 -0.14 -12.67 -15.73
CA GLU A 218 0.35 -12.07 -16.97
C GLU A 218 -0.66 -11.04 -17.53
N THR A 219 -1.95 -11.30 -17.41
CA THR A 219 -3.01 -10.35 -17.78
C THR A 219 -2.96 -9.11 -16.88
N LEU A 220 -2.81 -9.30 -15.56
CA LEU A 220 -2.63 -8.18 -14.63
C LEU A 220 -1.36 -7.38 -14.97
N ARG A 221 -0.24 -8.05 -15.24
CA ARG A 221 1.01 -7.43 -15.63
C ARG A 221 0.87 -6.56 -16.89
N ALA A 222 0.21 -7.10 -17.92
CA ALA A 222 -0.04 -6.35 -19.16
C ALA A 222 -0.91 -5.11 -18.90
N ARG A 223 -1.93 -5.22 -18.06
CA ARG A 223 -2.80 -4.10 -17.67
C ARG A 223 -2.03 -3.00 -16.93
N ILE A 224 -1.20 -3.38 -15.93
CA ILE A 224 -0.38 -2.43 -15.17
C ILE A 224 0.65 -1.75 -16.09
N ALA A 225 1.24 -2.47 -17.04
CA ALA A 225 2.21 -1.91 -18.00
C ALA A 225 1.64 -0.77 -18.86
N VAL A 226 0.34 -0.78 -19.13
CA VAL A 226 -0.34 0.29 -19.90
C VAL A 226 -1.04 1.32 -19.00
N GLY A 227 -0.75 1.33 -17.69
CA GLY A 227 -1.27 2.32 -16.74
C GLY A 227 -2.65 1.96 -16.15
N GLY A 228 -3.07 0.70 -16.24
CA GLY A 228 -4.31 0.24 -15.61
C GLY A 228 -4.24 0.29 -14.08
N SER A 229 -5.34 0.66 -13.45
CA SER A 229 -5.48 0.66 -11.99
C SER A 229 -5.79 -0.76 -11.48
N PRO A 230 -5.10 -1.24 -10.43
CA PRO A 230 -5.43 -2.51 -9.79
C PRO A 230 -6.81 -2.51 -9.12
N TRP A 231 -7.35 -1.33 -8.78
CA TRP A 231 -8.69 -1.19 -8.22
C TRP A 231 -9.80 -1.59 -9.20
N LEU A 232 -9.58 -1.35 -10.48
CA LEU A 232 -10.54 -1.64 -11.56
C LEU A 232 -10.22 -2.94 -12.28
N SER A 233 -9.22 -3.68 -11.83
CA SER A 233 -8.76 -4.90 -12.47
C SER A 233 -9.62 -6.10 -12.05
N PRO A 234 -10.26 -6.83 -12.97
CA PRO A 234 -11.01 -8.04 -12.64
C PRO A 234 -10.12 -9.18 -12.14
N GLU A 235 -8.81 -9.08 -12.35
CA GLU A 235 -7.81 -10.03 -11.86
C GLU A 235 -7.51 -9.85 -10.37
N VAL A 236 -8.05 -8.78 -9.75
CA VAL A 236 -7.76 -8.42 -8.36
C VAL A 236 -9.06 -8.22 -7.58
N GLU A 237 -9.17 -8.87 -6.44
CA GLU A 237 -10.21 -8.62 -5.45
C GLU A 237 -9.60 -7.95 -4.22
N TRP A 238 -10.14 -6.82 -3.80
CA TRP A 238 -9.70 -6.15 -2.58
C TRP A 238 -10.38 -6.73 -1.35
N ARG A 239 -9.58 -7.07 -0.34
CA ARG A 239 -10.05 -7.70 0.89
C ARG A 239 -9.59 -6.95 2.11
N ILE A 240 -10.43 -6.99 3.15
CA ILE A 240 -10.17 -6.45 4.48
C ILE A 240 -9.76 -7.60 5.39
N TYR A 241 -8.65 -7.42 6.08
CA TYR A 241 -8.13 -8.34 7.08
C TYR A 241 -8.11 -7.61 8.44
N PRO A 242 -8.83 -8.11 9.45
CA PRO A 242 -8.73 -7.55 10.80
C PRO A 242 -7.30 -7.63 11.32
N GLY A 243 -6.83 -6.55 11.96
CA GLY A 243 -5.50 -6.46 12.55
C GLY A 243 -5.34 -7.22 13.87
N GLN A 244 -6.46 -7.58 14.50
CA GLN A 244 -6.50 -8.36 15.75
C GLN A 244 -7.47 -9.54 15.64
#